data_3425a7ed9e95b260c283696a2418a61f
#
_entry.id   3425a7ed9e95b260c283696a2418a61f
#
_cell.length_a   1.000
_cell.length_b   1.000
_cell.length_c   1.000
_cell.angle_alpha   90.00
_cell.angle_beta   90.00
_cell.angle_gamma   90.00
#
_symmetry.space_group_name_H-M   'P 1'
#
loop_
_entity.id
_entity.type
_entity.pdbx_description
1 polymer ?
#
loop_
_entity_poly.entity_id
_entity_poly.type
_entity_poly.pdbx_seq_one_letter_code
_entity_poly.pdbx_strand_id
1 'polypeptide(L)'
;MSNVLEDSLFVSQNEKFDEIQSIVRQFSAEYVGNSIIKDNIFAVIQNYARKKEIALELLRYPIHDDELWALTFLKQDTIFVCVNTALPLCKQFFAAAHELYHIYCYVENADQSYIKNGSMLDSATGDETGRTQEDLEANAFAGLLLMPDQLLHEQILLYGLDKDLVTVDSVLMLMDMFAMPYKAVVLRLFESGNISHQQAEKLLEVGSADVMERVLLTGKAKRWQLDGKGTESFGTLLEKVEYNRQHEYLTESREKEDVAYLTQLKKEYGLD
;
A
#
# COMPACT_ATOMS: atom_id res chain seq x y z
N MET A 1 3.65 -17.40 -16.53
CA MET A 1 2.98 -16.16 -16.07
C MET A 1 2.05 -16.59 -14.97
N SER A 2 2.18 -16.07 -13.74
CA SER A 2 1.23 -16.35 -12.67
C SER A 2 -0.14 -15.86 -13.09
N ASN A 3 -1.15 -16.70 -12.99
CA ASN A 3 -2.53 -16.30 -13.26
C ASN A 3 -3.04 -15.52 -12.04
N VAL A 4 -3.04 -14.21 -12.12
CA VAL A 4 -3.42 -13.31 -11.01
C VAL A 4 -4.81 -13.66 -10.43
N LEU A 5 -5.72 -14.18 -11.26
CA LEU A 5 -7.06 -14.58 -10.81
C LEU A 5 -7.00 -15.89 -10.02
N GLU A 6 -6.36 -16.92 -10.57
CA GLU A 6 -6.27 -18.23 -9.94
C GLU A 6 -5.44 -18.21 -8.65
N ASP A 7 -4.41 -17.33 -8.61
CA ASP A 7 -3.57 -17.12 -7.44
C ASP A 7 -4.22 -16.19 -6.39
N SER A 8 -5.39 -15.60 -6.67
CA SER A 8 -6.07 -14.73 -5.71
C SER A 8 -6.62 -15.53 -4.53
N LEU A 9 -6.62 -14.95 -3.35
CA LEU A 9 -7.19 -15.58 -2.15
C LEU A 9 -8.67 -15.93 -2.34
N PHE A 10 -9.41 -15.10 -3.08
CA PHE A 10 -10.83 -15.31 -3.38
C PHE A 10 -11.09 -16.63 -4.14
N VAL A 11 -10.23 -16.98 -5.10
CA VAL A 11 -10.36 -18.21 -5.86
C VAL A 11 -9.71 -19.40 -5.15
N SER A 12 -8.50 -19.20 -4.63
CA SER A 12 -7.71 -20.28 -4.05
C SER A 12 -8.18 -20.69 -2.66
N GLN A 13 -8.71 -19.76 -1.84
CA GLN A 13 -9.08 -19.96 -0.44
C GLN A 13 -10.24 -19.06 -0.02
N ASN A 14 -11.43 -19.33 -0.54
CA ASN A 14 -12.61 -18.48 -0.35
C ASN A 14 -13.01 -18.28 1.14
N GLU A 15 -12.90 -19.32 1.97
CA GLU A 15 -13.19 -19.20 3.41
C GLU A 15 -12.26 -18.20 4.09
N LYS A 16 -10.98 -18.21 3.71
CA LYS A 16 -10.00 -17.23 4.24
C LYS A 16 -10.26 -15.82 3.74
N PHE A 17 -10.68 -15.69 2.48
CA PHE A 17 -11.11 -14.41 1.94
C PHE A 17 -12.28 -13.81 2.72
N ASP A 18 -13.27 -14.62 3.11
CA ASP A 18 -14.42 -14.18 3.92
C ASP A 18 -13.99 -13.74 5.34
N GLU A 19 -13.00 -14.42 5.93
CA GLU A 19 -12.38 -14.00 7.19
C GLU A 19 -11.73 -12.61 7.05
N ILE A 20 -10.91 -12.42 6.00
CA ILE A 20 -10.26 -11.13 5.74
C ILE A 20 -11.31 -10.03 5.50
N GLN A 21 -12.38 -10.33 4.75
CA GLN A 21 -13.47 -9.39 4.55
C GLN A 21 -14.14 -8.98 5.88
N SER A 22 -14.29 -9.92 6.81
CA SER A 22 -14.81 -9.62 8.15
C SER A 22 -13.87 -8.72 8.95
N ILE A 23 -12.56 -9.00 8.90
CA ILE A 23 -11.51 -8.16 9.52
C ILE A 23 -11.56 -6.74 8.96
N VAL A 24 -11.62 -6.59 7.63
CA VAL A 24 -11.68 -5.28 6.97
C VAL A 24 -12.93 -4.50 7.38
N ARG A 25 -14.09 -5.15 7.49
CA ARG A 25 -15.33 -4.48 7.94
C ARG A 25 -15.17 -3.94 9.37
N GLN A 26 -14.61 -4.73 10.26
CA GLN A 26 -14.36 -4.34 11.65
C GLN A 26 -13.33 -3.19 11.73
N PHE A 27 -12.22 -3.34 11.03
CA PHE A 27 -11.17 -2.32 10.94
C PHE A 27 -11.71 -1.00 10.37
N SER A 28 -12.45 -1.06 9.28
CA SER A 28 -13.01 0.13 8.65
C SER A 28 -14.01 0.85 9.57
N ALA A 29 -14.86 0.11 10.29
CA ALA A 29 -15.81 0.71 11.23
C ALA A 29 -15.11 1.48 12.35
N GLU A 30 -13.93 1.03 12.79
CA GLU A 30 -13.19 1.63 13.90
C GLU A 30 -12.23 2.76 13.46
N TYR A 31 -11.57 2.63 12.30
CA TYR A 31 -10.44 3.48 11.91
C TYR A 31 -10.67 4.35 10.68
N VAL A 32 -11.63 4.01 9.81
CA VAL A 32 -11.83 4.66 8.50
C VAL A 32 -13.21 5.33 8.39
N GLY A 33 -14.27 4.68 8.86
CA GLY A 33 -15.64 5.06 8.58
C GLY A 33 -16.08 4.71 7.14
N ASN A 34 -17.10 5.41 6.63
CA ASN A 34 -17.67 5.20 5.29
C ASN A 34 -17.07 6.16 4.25
N SER A 35 -15.75 6.16 4.08
CA SER A 35 -15.07 7.04 3.14
C SER A 35 -14.08 6.30 2.26
N ILE A 36 -13.87 6.82 1.05
CA ILE A 36 -12.80 6.34 0.16
C ILE A 36 -11.47 6.86 0.69
N ILE A 37 -10.55 5.96 0.97
CA ILE A 37 -9.28 6.25 1.67
C ILE A 37 -8.30 7.02 0.79
N LYS A 38 -7.99 6.53 -0.41
CA LYS A 38 -6.96 7.09 -1.33
C LYS A 38 -5.61 7.31 -0.60
N ASP A 39 -5.09 8.54 -0.70
CA ASP A 39 -3.84 8.99 -0.09
C ASP A 39 -3.90 9.10 1.46
N ASN A 40 -5.09 9.08 2.04
CA ASN A 40 -5.25 9.03 3.50
C ASN A 40 -4.80 7.71 4.14
N ILE A 41 -4.42 6.69 3.37
CA ILE A 41 -3.95 5.41 3.93
C ILE A 41 -2.80 5.61 4.93
N PHE A 42 -1.90 6.54 4.68
CA PHE A 42 -0.81 6.85 5.60
C PHE A 42 -1.31 7.40 6.95
N ALA A 43 -2.34 8.24 6.92
CA ALA A 43 -2.98 8.74 8.14
C ALA A 43 -3.74 7.62 8.87
N VAL A 44 -4.34 6.66 8.14
CA VAL A 44 -4.99 5.48 8.73
C VAL A 44 -3.98 4.63 9.49
N ILE A 45 -2.80 4.34 8.90
CA ILE A 45 -1.72 3.61 9.56
C ILE A 45 -1.27 4.32 10.85
N GLN A 46 -1.01 5.62 10.78
CA GLN A 46 -0.58 6.41 11.94
C GLN A 46 -1.67 6.47 13.03
N ASN A 47 -2.95 6.59 12.64
CA ASN A 47 -4.05 6.60 13.58
C ASN A 47 -4.23 5.24 14.28
N TYR A 48 -4.09 4.14 13.51
CA TYR A 48 -4.10 2.78 14.07
C TYR A 48 -2.98 2.60 15.09
N ALA A 49 -1.73 2.93 14.70
CA ALA A 49 -0.58 2.82 15.58
C ALA A 49 -0.76 3.63 16.87
N ARG A 50 -1.24 4.87 16.75
CA ARG A 50 -1.51 5.74 17.91
C ARG A 50 -2.57 5.16 18.84
N LYS A 51 -3.67 4.63 18.31
CA LYS A 51 -4.75 4.04 19.13
C LYS A 51 -4.32 2.76 19.82
N LYS A 52 -3.41 2.00 19.22
CA LYS A 52 -2.85 0.77 19.78
C LYS A 52 -1.58 1.02 20.61
N GLU A 53 -1.18 2.28 20.78
CA GLU A 53 0.03 2.68 21.52
C GLU A 53 1.32 2.02 21.02
N ILE A 54 1.43 1.86 19.69
CA ILE A 54 2.56 1.23 19.03
C ILE A 54 3.54 2.30 18.56
N ALA A 55 4.82 2.11 18.86
CA ALA A 55 5.88 2.91 18.26
C ALA A 55 6.02 2.56 16.77
N LEU A 56 5.67 3.49 15.89
CA LEU A 56 5.70 3.29 14.44
C LEU A 56 6.34 4.49 13.76
N GLU A 57 7.27 4.21 12.84
CA GLU A 57 7.87 5.18 11.92
C GLU A 57 7.48 4.85 10.49
N LEU A 58 6.86 5.81 9.82
CA LEU A 58 6.50 5.72 8.41
C LEU A 58 7.53 6.48 7.58
N LEU A 59 8.27 5.75 6.76
CA LEU A 59 9.33 6.27 5.90
C LEU A 59 8.89 6.18 4.44
N ARG A 60 9.07 7.25 3.69
CA ARG A 60 8.73 7.34 2.28
C ARG A 60 9.93 7.90 1.53
N TYR A 61 10.55 7.08 0.71
CA TYR A 61 11.73 7.49 -0.06
C TYR A 61 11.90 6.58 -1.31
N PRO A 62 12.59 7.05 -2.34
CA PRO A 62 12.78 6.25 -3.55
C PRO A 62 13.70 5.06 -3.27
N ILE A 63 13.24 3.87 -3.59
CA ILE A 63 14.00 2.63 -3.55
C ILE A 63 14.25 2.22 -5.01
N HIS A 64 15.52 1.98 -5.37
CA HIS A 64 15.91 1.59 -6.74
C HIS A 64 15.65 0.10 -7.00
N ASP A 65 14.43 -0.32 -6.73
CA ASP A 65 13.94 -1.67 -7.00
C ASP A 65 12.45 -1.57 -7.33
N ASP A 66 12.09 -1.83 -8.58
CA ASP A 66 10.71 -1.71 -9.07
C ASP A 66 9.79 -2.84 -8.57
N GLU A 67 10.36 -3.93 -8.05
CA GLU A 67 9.62 -5.06 -7.48
C GLU A 67 9.31 -4.84 -6.00
N LEU A 68 10.14 -4.08 -5.28
CA LEU A 68 9.92 -3.72 -3.88
C LEU A 68 9.02 -2.49 -3.77
N TRP A 69 7.76 -2.71 -3.42
CA TRP A 69 6.78 -1.62 -3.29
C TRP A 69 6.76 -1.00 -1.89
N ALA A 70 6.84 -1.82 -0.87
CA ALA A 70 6.99 -1.43 0.52
C ALA A 70 7.59 -2.59 1.32
N LEU A 71 8.00 -2.31 2.55
CA LEU A 71 8.42 -3.31 3.51
C LEU A 71 8.16 -2.83 4.94
N THR A 72 7.85 -3.78 5.83
CA THR A 72 7.70 -3.55 7.25
C THR A 72 8.70 -4.38 8.03
N PHE A 73 9.38 -3.78 8.99
CA PHE A 73 10.30 -4.48 9.89
C PHE A 73 10.28 -3.91 11.30
N LEU A 74 10.69 -4.74 12.27
CA LEU A 74 10.80 -4.36 13.67
C LEU A 74 12.24 -4.08 14.04
N LYS A 75 12.51 -2.96 14.72
CA LYS A 75 13.82 -2.63 15.29
C LYS A 75 13.65 -1.88 16.60
N GLN A 76 14.23 -2.39 17.67
CA GLN A 76 14.18 -1.76 19.01
C GLN A 76 12.74 -1.39 19.42
N ASP A 77 11.82 -2.34 19.34
CA ASP A 77 10.40 -2.18 19.68
C ASP A 77 9.65 -1.11 18.85
N THR A 78 10.25 -0.63 17.75
CA THR A 78 9.63 0.31 16.82
C THR A 78 9.38 -0.40 15.49
N ILE A 79 8.15 -0.33 15.00
CA ILE A 79 7.77 -0.80 13.67
C ILE A 79 8.14 0.27 12.65
N PHE A 80 8.91 -0.11 11.64
CA PHE A 80 9.25 0.74 10.52
C PHE A 80 8.48 0.28 9.28
N VAL A 81 7.76 1.20 8.66
CA VAL A 81 7.07 0.99 7.38
C VAL A 81 7.78 1.84 6.33
N CYS A 82 8.41 1.22 5.36
CA CYS A 82 9.12 1.89 4.28
C CYS A 82 8.33 1.74 2.98
N VAL A 83 7.96 2.84 2.33
CA VAL A 83 7.20 2.86 1.09
C VAL A 83 8.04 3.47 -0.03
N ASN A 84 8.15 2.76 -1.15
CA ASN A 84 8.94 3.16 -2.30
C ASN A 84 8.28 4.29 -3.10
N THR A 85 8.80 5.52 -3.01
CA THR A 85 8.26 6.69 -3.73
C THR A 85 8.67 6.75 -5.21
N ALA A 86 9.59 5.91 -5.68
CA ALA A 86 9.89 5.80 -7.11
C ALA A 86 8.74 5.18 -7.92
N LEU A 87 7.79 4.53 -7.25
CA LEU A 87 6.64 3.89 -7.87
C LEU A 87 5.45 4.85 -8.03
N PRO A 88 4.52 4.56 -8.96
CA PRO A 88 3.26 5.28 -9.08
C PRO A 88 2.49 5.36 -7.77
N LEU A 89 1.85 6.51 -7.50
CA LEU A 89 1.13 6.75 -6.24
C LEU A 89 0.10 5.66 -5.90
N CYS A 90 -0.63 5.15 -6.90
CA CYS A 90 -1.59 4.06 -6.66
C CYS A 90 -0.93 2.77 -6.14
N LYS A 91 0.30 2.47 -6.57
CA LYS A 91 1.06 1.34 -6.05
C LYS A 91 1.53 1.59 -4.61
N GLN A 92 1.97 2.82 -4.30
CA GLN A 92 2.37 3.20 -2.94
C GLN A 92 1.21 3.05 -1.95
N PHE A 93 -0.01 3.49 -2.33
CA PHE A 93 -1.18 3.38 -1.45
C PHE A 93 -1.59 1.93 -1.25
N PHE A 94 -1.56 1.13 -2.31
CA PHE A 94 -1.86 -0.30 -2.22
C PHE A 94 -0.84 -1.02 -1.34
N ALA A 95 0.45 -0.74 -1.54
CA ALA A 95 1.52 -1.30 -0.73
C ALA A 95 1.40 -0.89 0.75
N ALA A 96 1.10 0.37 1.04
CA ALA A 96 0.87 0.83 2.41
C ALA A 96 -0.31 0.11 3.08
N ALA A 97 -1.39 -0.15 2.34
CA ALA A 97 -2.53 -0.93 2.85
C ALA A 97 -2.18 -2.42 3.04
N HIS A 98 -1.32 -2.98 2.19
CA HIS A 98 -0.76 -4.33 2.34
C HIS A 98 0.08 -4.43 3.62
N GLU A 99 1.01 -3.50 3.83
CA GLU A 99 1.84 -3.46 5.05
C GLU A 99 1.00 -3.25 6.32
N LEU A 100 -0.11 -2.52 6.23
CA LEU A 100 -1.02 -2.36 7.36
C LEU A 100 -1.61 -3.69 7.82
N TYR A 101 -1.84 -4.66 6.91
CA TYR A 101 -2.28 -6.00 7.31
C TYR A 101 -1.23 -6.73 8.14
N HIS A 102 0.04 -6.67 7.74
CA HIS A 102 1.12 -7.27 8.52
C HIS A 102 1.22 -6.66 9.91
N ILE A 103 1.09 -5.32 10.02
CA ILE A 103 1.07 -4.64 11.32
C ILE A 103 -0.15 -5.07 12.14
N TYR A 104 -1.32 -5.14 11.52
CA TYR A 104 -2.55 -5.59 12.19
C TYR A 104 -2.40 -7.00 12.76
N CYS A 105 -1.91 -7.95 11.98
CA CYS A 105 -1.72 -9.33 12.43
C CYS A 105 -0.67 -9.42 13.55
N TYR A 106 0.43 -8.71 13.43
CA TYR A 106 1.44 -8.64 14.49
C TYR A 106 0.86 -8.15 15.82
N VAL A 107 0.01 -7.12 15.77
CA VAL A 107 -0.56 -6.49 16.96
C VAL A 107 -1.72 -7.27 17.54
N GLU A 108 -2.68 -7.67 16.72
CA GLU A 108 -3.93 -8.29 17.20
C GLU A 108 -3.75 -9.77 17.54
N ASN A 109 -2.86 -10.47 16.82
CA ASN A 109 -2.64 -11.90 17.02
C ASN A 109 -1.38 -12.20 17.85
N ALA A 110 -0.60 -11.18 18.20
CA ALA A 110 0.75 -11.31 18.80
C ALA A 110 1.65 -12.27 18.00
N ASP A 111 1.46 -12.33 16.69
CA ASP A 111 2.19 -13.23 15.80
C ASP A 111 3.39 -12.52 15.19
N GLN A 112 4.57 -12.86 15.70
CA GLN A 112 5.82 -12.27 15.26
C GLN A 112 6.25 -12.68 13.84
N SER A 113 5.59 -13.66 13.22
CA SER A 113 5.92 -14.11 11.87
C SER A 113 5.58 -13.05 10.81
N TYR A 114 4.56 -12.22 11.07
CA TYR A 114 4.08 -11.20 10.14
C TYR A 114 5.01 -9.98 9.97
N ILE A 115 5.93 -9.75 10.91
CA ILE A 115 6.92 -8.67 10.78
C ILE A 115 8.33 -9.23 10.95
N LYS A 116 9.14 -9.10 9.91
CA LYS A 116 10.54 -9.55 9.94
C LYS A 116 11.36 -8.67 10.89
N ASN A 117 12.27 -9.30 11.63
CA ASN A 117 13.23 -8.57 12.44
C ASN A 117 14.25 -7.88 11.51
N GLY A 118 14.53 -6.59 11.72
CA GLY A 118 15.40 -5.79 10.85
C GLY A 118 16.81 -6.36 10.64
N SER A 119 17.30 -7.20 11.59
CA SER A 119 18.55 -7.94 11.42
C SER A 119 18.50 -9.06 10.36
N MET A 120 17.32 -9.46 9.92
CA MET A 120 17.14 -10.49 8.89
C MET A 120 17.07 -9.91 7.46
N LEU A 121 16.94 -8.59 7.31
CA LEU A 121 16.92 -7.94 5.99
C LEU A 121 18.26 -8.08 5.26
N ASP A 122 19.38 -8.17 5.99
CA ASP A 122 20.73 -8.35 5.42
C ASP A 122 20.98 -9.76 4.87
N SER A 123 20.12 -10.74 5.22
CA SER A 123 20.25 -12.13 4.79
C SER A 123 19.22 -12.58 3.75
N ALA A 124 18.32 -11.70 3.36
CA ALA A 124 17.27 -11.99 2.38
C ALA A 124 17.76 -11.87 0.91
N THR A 125 19.02 -12.20 0.66
CA THR A 125 19.48 -12.49 -0.70
C THR A 125 19.12 -13.92 -1.04
N GLY A 126 17.98 -14.09 -1.70
CA GLY A 126 17.73 -15.30 -2.46
C GLY A 126 16.86 -16.34 -1.76
N ASP A 127 15.58 -16.12 -1.73
CA ASP A 127 14.72 -17.17 -2.22
C ASP A 127 13.64 -16.56 -3.09
N GLU A 128 13.79 -16.80 -4.36
CA GLU A 128 12.88 -16.40 -5.41
C GLU A 128 11.57 -17.16 -5.23
N THR A 129 10.51 -16.48 -5.60
CA THR A 129 9.31 -17.12 -6.14
C THR A 129 8.31 -17.69 -5.15
N GLY A 130 7.78 -16.95 -4.31
CA GLY A 130 6.54 -17.44 -3.74
C GLY A 130 5.85 -16.29 -3.04
N ARG A 131 4.77 -15.78 -3.60
CA ARG A 131 3.80 -15.05 -2.78
C ARG A 131 3.47 -15.96 -1.62
N THR A 132 3.85 -15.55 -0.43
CA THR A 132 3.51 -16.31 0.77
C THR A 132 2.00 -16.28 0.97
N GLN A 133 1.47 -17.19 1.78
CA GLN A 133 0.07 -17.15 2.18
C GLN A 133 -0.28 -15.79 2.80
N GLU A 134 0.61 -15.25 3.61
CA GLU A 134 0.49 -13.95 4.25
C GLU A 134 0.39 -12.81 3.25
N ASP A 135 1.15 -12.85 2.15
CA ASP A 135 1.07 -11.86 1.07
C ASP A 135 -0.28 -11.92 0.32
N LEU A 136 -0.86 -13.11 0.15
CA LEU A 136 -2.19 -13.25 -0.46
C LEU A 136 -3.26 -12.64 0.43
N GLU A 137 -3.19 -12.87 1.74
CA GLU A 137 -4.08 -12.29 2.74
C GLU A 137 -3.93 -10.76 2.79
N ALA A 138 -2.70 -10.26 2.80
CA ALA A 138 -2.41 -8.83 2.81
C ALA A 138 -2.90 -8.13 1.53
N ASN A 139 -2.78 -8.79 0.36
CA ASN A 139 -3.32 -8.28 -0.89
C ASN A 139 -4.85 -8.23 -0.88
N ALA A 140 -5.52 -9.26 -0.36
CA ALA A 140 -6.98 -9.27 -0.19
C ALA A 140 -7.43 -8.17 0.78
N PHE A 141 -6.76 -8.03 1.93
CA PHE A 141 -7.01 -6.97 2.89
C PHE A 141 -6.87 -5.58 2.25
N ALA A 142 -5.77 -5.32 1.54
CA ALA A 142 -5.53 -4.04 0.87
C ALA A 142 -6.61 -3.73 -0.17
N GLY A 143 -6.97 -4.69 -1.00
CA GLY A 143 -8.03 -4.56 -1.99
C GLY A 143 -9.38 -4.22 -1.37
N LEU A 144 -9.80 -4.98 -0.37
CA LEU A 144 -11.06 -4.80 0.35
C LEU A 144 -11.11 -3.48 1.14
N LEU A 145 -9.99 -3.08 1.75
CA LEU A 145 -9.89 -1.84 2.53
C LEU A 145 -9.98 -0.60 1.64
N LEU A 146 -9.23 -0.58 0.54
CA LEU A 146 -9.17 0.58 -0.37
C LEU A 146 -10.41 0.69 -1.28
N MET A 147 -11.04 -0.45 -1.62
CA MET A 147 -12.23 -0.52 -2.47
C MET A 147 -13.30 -1.43 -1.83
N PRO A 148 -13.97 -0.97 -0.76
CA PRO A 148 -15.04 -1.72 -0.10
C PRO A 148 -16.22 -1.98 -1.04
N ASP A 149 -16.85 -3.15 -0.93
CA ASP A 149 -17.94 -3.58 -1.81
C ASP A 149 -19.09 -2.57 -1.87
N GLN A 150 -19.47 -2.01 -0.73
CA GLN A 150 -20.56 -1.02 -0.66
C GLN A 150 -20.21 0.23 -1.51
N LEU A 151 -19.03 0.81 -1.29
CA LEU A 151 -18.60 2.00 -2.03
C LEU A 151 -18.39 1.70 -3.52
N LEU A 152 -17.86 0.52 -3.85
CA LEU A 152 -17.75 0.07 -5.25
C LEU A 152 -19.12 -0.02 -5.91
N HIS A 153 -20.09 -0.64 -5.24
CA HIS A 153 -21.46 -0.76 -5.76
C HIS A 153 -22.12 0.62 -5.96
N GLU A 154 -21.96 1.53 -5.02
CA GLU A 154 -22.45 2.91 -5.15
C GLU A 154 -21.85 3.62 -6.37
N GLN A 155 -20.55 3.45 -6.62
CA GLN A 155 -19.89 4.05 -7.80
C GLN A 155 -20.34 3.41 -9.11
N ILE A 156 -20.53 2.10 -9.15
CA ILE A 156 -21.05 1.38 -10.31
C ILE A 156 -22.45 1.89 -10.68
N LEU A 157 -23.31 2.05 -9.71
CA LEU A 157 -24.65 2.60 -9.92
C LEU A 157 -24.61 4.06 -10.37
N LEU A 158 -23.80 4.89 -9.72
CA LEU A 158 -23.68 6.33 -10.02
C LEU A 158 -23.22 6.58 -11.46
N TYR A 159 -22.28 5.78 -11.94
CA TYR A 159 -21.70 5.92 -13.29
C TYR A 159 -22.39 5.05 -14.33
N GLY A 160 -23.45 4.31 -13.95
CA GLY A 160 -24.20 3.46 -14.87
C GLY A 160 -23.32 2.40 -15.56
N LEU A 161 -22.36 1.83 -14.82
CA LEU A 161 -21.52 0.77 -15.37
C LEU A 161 -22.32 -0.51 -15.50
N ASP A 162 -22.49 -0.94 -16.74
CA ASP A 162 -23.12 -2.22 -17.05
C ASP A 162 -22.13 -3.36 -16.79
N LYS A 163 -22.58 -4.35 -16.02
CA LYS A 163 -21.82 -5.53 -15.64
C LYS A 163 -21.17 -6.24 -16.84
N ASP A 164 -21.89 -6.28 -17.97
CA ASP A 164 -21.43 -6.98 -19.17
C ASP A 164 -20.57 -6.11 -20.11
N LEU A 165 -20.45 -4.79 -19.81
CA LEU A 165 -19.80 -3.80 -20.66
C LEU A 165 -18.61 -3.08 -19.98
N VAL A 166 -18.04 -3.68 -18.93
CA VAL A 166 -16.85 -3.10 -18.28
C VAL A 166 -15.67 -3.10 -19.24
N THR A 167 -15.11 -1.92 -19.49
CA THR A 167 -13.99 -1.67 -20.40
C THR A 167 -12.76 -1.20 -19.63
N VAL A 168 -11.61 -1.09 -20.32
CA VAL A 168 -10.40 -0.45 -19.75
C VAL A 168 -10.71 0.94 -19.22
N ASP A 169 -11.52 1.74 -19.93
CA ASP A 169 -11.91 3.08 -19.49
C ASP A 169 -12.76 3.07 -18.22
N SER A 170 -13.58 2.05 -18.02
CA SER A 170 -14.33 1.84 -16.78
C SER A 170 -13.38 1.55 -15.61
N VAL A 171 -12.37 0.71 -15.84
CA VAL A 171 -11.34 0.41 -14.85
C VAL A 171 -10.54 1.67 -14.50
N LEU A 172 -10.10 2.45 -15.50
CA LEU A 172 -9.38 3.71 -15.28
C LEU A 172 -10.21 4.73 -14.50
N MET A 173 -11.51 4.78 -14.71
CA MET A 173 -12.40 5.63 -13.93
C MET A 173 -12.46 5.19 -12.46
N LEU A 174 -12.56 3.89 -12.20
CA LEU A 174 -12.52 3.36 -10.83
C LEU A 174 -11.14 3.58 -10.18
N MET A 175 -10.04 3.50 -10.95
CA MET A 175 -8.72 3.92 -10.46
C MET A 175 -8.70 5.37 -10.00
N ASP A 176 -9.35 6.29 -10.72
CA ASP A 176 -9.49 7.70 -10.28
C ASP A 176 -10.26 7.82 -8.98
N MET A 177 -11.28 7.01 -8.80
CA MET A 177 -12.12 7.04 -7.60
C MET A 177 -11.41 6.47 -6.37
N PHE A 178 -10.71 5.35 -6.52
CA PHE A 178 -10.17 4.58 -5.40
C PHE A 178 -8.64 4.68 -5.26
N ALA A 179 -7.96 5.28 -6.23
CA ALA A 179 -6.49 5.41 -6.27
C ALA A 179 -5.75 4.05 -6.13
N MET A 180 -6.26 3.03 -6.80
CA MET A 180 -5.71 1.66 -6.78
C MET A 180 -5.03 1.30 -8.10
N PRO A 181 -4.07 0.34 -8.10
CA PRO A 181 -3.47 -0.18 -9.31
C PRO A 181 -4.49 -0.87 -10.22
N TYR A 182 -4.31 -0.79 -11.55
CA TYR A 182 -5.20 -1.35 -12.56
C TYR A 182 -5.62 -2.80 -12.29
N LYS A 183 -4.62 -3.68 -12.07
CA LYS A 183 -4.87 -5.11 -11.81
C LYS A 183 -5.65 -5.35 -10.52
N ALA A 184 -5.40 -4.55 -9.49
CA ALA A 184 -6.13 -4.65 -8.22
C ALA A 184 -7.59 -4.22 -8.39
N VAL A 185 -7.89 -3.20 -9.20
CA VAL A 185 -9.26 -2.80 -9.54
C VAL A 185 -9.99 -3.91 -10.30
N VAL A 186 -9.35 -4.52 -11.31
CA VAL A 186 -9.94 -5.64 -12.06
C VAL A 186 -10.25 -6.82 -11.14
N LEU A 187 -9.31 -7.16 -10.25
CA LEU A 187 -9.51 -8.23 -9.28
C LEU A 187 -10.70 -7.94 -8.34
N ARG A 188 -10.80 -6.72 -7.81
CA ARG A 188 -11.92 -6.31 -6.95
C ARG A 188 -13.28 -6.34 -7.68
N LEU A 189 -13.34 -5.97 -8.95
CA LEU A 189 -14.54 -6.09 -9.77
C LEU A 189 -14.98 -7.55 -9.91
N PHE A 190 -14.04 -8.46 -10.07
CA PHE A 190 -14.30 -9.90 -10.14
C PHE A 190 -14.76 -10.45 -8.79
N GLU A 191 -14.02 -10.20 -7.72
CA GLU A 191 -14.31 -10.64 -6.35
C GLU A 191 -15.69 -10.18 -5.84
N SER A 192 -16.10 -8.97 -6.22
CA SER A 192 -17.41 -8.40 -5.89
C SER A 192 -18.54 -8.85 -6.84
N GLY A 193 -18.25 -9.74 -7.79
CA GLY A 193 -19.21 -10.27 -8.77
C GLY A 193 -19.72 -9.25 -9.80
N ASN A 194 -19.01 -8.13 -9.99
CA ASN A 194 -19.37 -7.10 -10.97
C ASN A 194 -18.86 -7.39 -12.38
N ILE A 195 -17.95 -8.33 -12.56
CA ILE A 195 -17.53 -8.88 -13.84
C ILE A 195 -17.39 -10.40 -13.74
N SER A 196 -17.54 -11.08 -14.88
CA SER A 196 -17.29 -12.53 -14.95
C SER A 196 -15.80 -12.83 -14.97
N HIS A 197 -15.43 -14.09 -14.69
CA HIS A 197 -14.06 -14.58 -14.80
C HIS A 197 -13.46 -14.28 -16.19
N GLN A 198 -14.20 -14.59 -17.25
CA GLN A 198 -13.75 -14.35 -18.63
C GLN A 198 -13.50 -12.87 -18.93
N GLN A 199 -14.30 -11.95 -18.36
CA GLN A 199 -14.08 -10.52 -18.52
C GLN A 199 -12.84 -10.06 -17.75
N ALA A 200 -12.64 -10.59 -16.53
CA ALA A 200 -11.46 -10.31 -15.73
C ALA A 200 -10.17 -10.76 -16.44
N GLU A 201 -10.15 -11.96 -17.01
CA GLU A 201 -9.01 -12.43 -17.82
C GLU A 201 -8.70 -11.48 -18.98
N LYS A 202 -9.70 -11.12 -19.79
CA LYS A 202 -9.52 -10.17 -20.90
C LYS A 202 -8.95 -8.81 -20.45
N LEU A 203 -9.42 -8.29 -19.33
CA LEU A 203 -8.92 -7.02 -18.79
C LEU A 203 -7.49 -7.16 -18.25
N LEU A 204 -7.12 -8.29 -17.63
CA LEU A 204 -5.79 -8.55 -17.13
C LEU A 204 -4.75 -8.85 -18.22
N GLU A 205 -5.20 -9.32 -19.41
CA GLU A 205 -4.35 -9.51 -20.59
C GLU A 205 -3.91 -8.19 -21.22
N VAL A 206 -4.59 -7.08 -20.92
CA VAL A 206 -4.20 -5.75 -21.42
C VAL A 206 -2.82 -5.37 -20.86
N GLY A 207 -1.87 -5.14 -21.75
CA GLY A 207 -0.48 -4.80 -21.38
C GLY A 207 -0.37 -3.48 -20.62
N SER A 208 0.62 -3.37 -19.74
CA SER A 208 0.85 -2.13 -18.98
C SER A 208 1.11 -0.92 -19.91
N ALA A 209 1.72 -1.14 -21.07
CA ALA A 209 1.95 -0.09 -22.06
C ALA A 209 0.63 0.42 -22.65
N ASP A 210 -0.30 -0.50 -22.98
CA ASP A 210 -1.61 -0.15 -23.55
C ASP A 210 -2.48 0.58 -22.51
N VAL A 211 -2.43 0.15 -21.26
CA VAL A 211 -3.08 0.85 -20.13
C VAL A 211 -2.53 2.26 -20.00
N MET A 212 -1.21 2.43 -20.03
CA MET A 212 -0.57 3.75 -19.92
C MET A 212 -0.92 4.65 -21.13
N GLU A 213 -0.91 4.12 -22.34
CA GLU A 213 -1.37 4.86 -23.52
C GLU A 213 -2.80 5.36 -23.31
N ARG A 214 -3.68 4.51 -22.81
CA ARG A 214 -5.08 4.88 -22.56
C ARG A 214 -5.21 5.96 -21.46
N VAL A 215 -4.40 5.89 -20.41
CA VAL A 215 -4.28 6.93 -19.38
C VAL A 215 -3.89 8.27 -20.01
N LEU A 216 -2.89 8.29 -20.89
CA LEU A 216 -2.42 9.51 -21.54
C LEU A 216 -3.47 10.09 -22.51
N LEU A 217 -4.18 9.24 -23.26
CA LEU A 217 -5.21 9.66 -24.20
C LEU A 217 -6.46 10.22 -23.50
N THR A 218 -6.89 9.62 -22.41
CA THR A 218 -8.13 9.98 -21.71
C THR A 218 -7.93 10.96 -20.56
N GLY A 219 -6.73 11.04 -20.04
CA GLY A 219 -6.40 11.76 -18.80
C GLY A 219 -6.92 11.09 -17.52
N LYS A 220 -7.67 9.99 -17.63
CA LYS A 220 -8.18 9.23 -16.48
C LYS A 220 -7.03 8.55 -15.73
N ALA A 221 -7.14 8.47 -14.43
CA ALA A 221 -6.14 7.88 -13.52
C ALA A 221 -4.72 8.50 -13.61
N LYS A 222 -4.52 9.53 -14.43
CA LYS A 222 -3.21 10.13 -14.68
C LYS A 222 -2.50 10.55 -13.40
N ARG A 223 -3.23 11.17 -12.46
CA ARG A 223 -2.68 11.61 -11.17
C ARG A 223 -2.05 10.45 -10.38
N TRP A 224 -2.67 9.28 -10.43
CA TRP A 224 -2.29 8.11 -9.64
C TRP A 224 -1.18 7.29 -10.29
N GLN A 225 -0.90 7.55 -11.56
CA GLN A 225 0.21 6.97 -12.31
C GLN A 225 1.50 7.77 -12.22
N LEU A 226 1.47 8.95 -11.58
CA LEU A 226 2.66 9.71 -11.26
C LEU A 226 3.44 9.02 -10.14
N ASP A 227 4.77 9.14 -10.19
CA ASP A 227 5.64 8.74 -9.09
C ASP A 227 5.38 9.62 -7.85
N GLY A 228 5.92 9.19 -6.73
CA GLY A 228 5.79 9.92 -5.48
C GLY A 228 6.87 10.98 -5.26
N LYS A 229 7.56 11.41 -6.30
CA LYS A 229 8.61 12.41 -6.20
C LYS A 229 8.09 13.71 -5.57
N GLY A 230 8.79 14.17 -4.54
CA GLY A 230 8.37 15.33 -3.74
C GLY A 230 7.39 14.97 -2.61
N THR A 231 7.17 13.67 -2.34
CA THR A 231 6.36 13.18 -1.22
C THR A 231 7.19 12.41 -0.19
N GLU A 232 8.50 12.55 -0.26
CA GLU A 232 9.45 11.87 0.63
C GLU A 232 9.23 12.33 2.08
N SER A 233 9.35 11.37 3.00
CA SER A 233 9.20 11.60 4.43
C SER A 233 10.05 10.62 5.21
N PHE A 234 10.75 11.11 6.21
CA PHE A 234 11.62 10.30 7.08
C PHE A 234 11.05 10.16 8.50
N GLY A 235 9.73 10.11 8.62
CA GLY A 235 9.05 9.95 9.90
C GLY A 235 9.40 11.08 10.87
N THR A 236 9.71 10.72 12.11
CA THR A 236 10.10 11.69 13.15
C THR A 236 11.61 11.93 13.23
N LEU A 237 12.41 11.47 12.24
CA LEU A 237 13.88 11.58 12.29
C LEU A 237 14.35 13.02 12.49
N LEU A 238 13.80 13.96 11.72
CA LEU A 238 14.18 15.38 11.79
C LEU A 238 13.86 15.97 13.17
N GLU A 239 12.67 15.68 13.69
CA GLU A 239 12.22 16.14 14.99
C GLU A 239 13.08 15.56 16.13
N LYS A 240 13.43 14.27 16.05
CA LYS A 240 14.29 13.60 17.04
C LYS A 240 15.70 14.19 17.08
N VAL A 241 16.30 14.47 15.93
CA VAL A 241 17.63 15.09 15.87
C VAL A 241 17.59 16.50 16.45
N GLU A 242 16.59 17.30 16.09
CA GLU A 242 16.41 18.65 16.62
C GLU A 242 16.16 18.64 18.14
N TYR A 243 15.30 17.73 18.60
CA TYR A 243 15.04 17.53 20.04
C TYR A 243 16.31 17.20 20.82
N ASN A 244 17.10 16.22 20.31
CA ASN A 244 18.35 15.82 20.95
C ASN A 244 19.37 16.97 20.99
N ARG A 245 19.41 17.78 19.93
CA ARG A 245 20.24 18.97 19.85
C ARG A 245 19.86 20.01 20.91
N GLN A 246 18.57 20.33 21.01
CA GLN A 246 18.05 21.32 21.96
C GLN A 246 18.25 20.92 23.43
N HIS A 247 18.28 19.62 23.73
CA HIS A 247 18.43 19.08 25.06
C HIS A 247 19.86 18.64 25.41
N GLU A 248 20.82 18.91 24.50
CA GLU A 248 22.24 18.55 24.71
C GLU A 248 22.45 17.05 24.99
N TYR A 249 21.63 16.17 24.39
CA TYR A 249 21.72 14.71 24.58
C TYR A 249 22.80 14.06 23.74
N LEU A 250 23.41 14.81 22.79
CA LEU A 250 24.44 14.35 21.91
C LEU A 250 25.79 14.98 22.23
N THR A 251 26.86 14.25 21.95
CA THR A 251 28.20 14.86 21.93
C THR A 251 28.30 15.79 20.71
N GLU A 252 29.14 16.82 20.78
CA GLU A 252 29.37 17.78 19.69
C GLU A 252 29.74 17.09 18.35
N SER A 253 30.53 15.99 18.43
CA SER A 253 30.87 15.19 17.23
C SER A 253 29.65 14.52 16.61
N ARG A 254 28.80 13.91 17.44
CA ARG A 254 27.59 13.22 16.96
C ARG A 254 26.57 14.18 16.41
N GLU A 255 26.40 15.34 17.05
CA GLU A 255 25.52 16.40 16.55
C GLU A 255 25.94 16.85 15.15
N LYS A 256 27.24 17.09 14.93
CA LYS A 256 27.78 17.46 13.61
C LYS A 256 27.53 16.38 12.55
N GLU A 257 27.71 15.12 12.90
CA GLU A 257 27.44 13.98 12.01
C GLU A 257 25.96 13.93 11.61
N ASP A 258 25.05 14.02 12.60
CA ASP A 258 23.61 13.94 12.37
C ASP A 258 23.10 15.14 11.53
N VAL A 259 23.59 16.36 11.80
CA VAL A 259 23.27 17.55 11.01
C VAL A 259 23.80 17.45 9.60
N ALA A 260 25.04 16.95 9.42
CA ALA A 260 25.60 16.73 8.08
C ALA A 260 24.79 15.70 7.29
N TYR A 261 24.40 14.59 7.92
CA TYR A 261 23.55 13.56 7.33
C TYR A 261 22.17 14.10 6.94
N LEU A 262 21.51 14.85 7.80
CA LEU A 262 20.23 15.50 7.49
C LEU A 262 20.34 16.49 6.34
N THR A 263 21.41 17.28 6.31
CA THR A 263 21.66 18.23 5.20
C THR A 263 21.85 17.49 3.88
N GLN A 264 22.54 16.35 3.90
CA GLN A 264 22.69 15.50 2.73
C GLN A 264 21.35 14.92 2.27
N LEU A 265 20.54 14.35 3.20
CA LEU A 265 19.20 13.84 2.87
C LEU A 265 18.30 14.91 2.28
N LYS A 266 18.24 16.09 2.88
CA LYS A 266 17.46 17.21 2.37
C LYS A 266 17.85 17.58 0.95
N LYS A 267 19.15 17.70 0.67
CA LYS A 267 19.67 18.01 -0.64
C LYS A 267 19.39 16.90 -1.66
N GLU A 268 19.56 15.63 -1.26
CA GLU A 268 19.35 14.47 -2.12
C GLU A 268 17.89 14.31 -2.55
N TYR A 269 16.97 14.55 -1.61
CA TYR A 269 15.53 14.35 -1.83
C TYR A 269 14.74 15.64 -2.02
N GLY A 270 15.40 16.81 -2.08
CA GLY A 270 14.73 18.09 -2.32
C GLY A 270 13.74 18.49 -1.23
N LEU A 271 14.09 18.23 0.03
CA LEU A 271 13.26 18.51 1.22
C LEU A 271 13.54 19.89 1.85
N ASP A 272 14.07 20.84 1.11
CA ASP A 272 14.41 22.20 1.59
C ASP A 272 13.17 23.10 1.74
#